data_dfd66370bb7739a069759d68f1c71d66
#
_entry.id   dfd66370bb7739a069759d68f1c71d66
#
_cell.length_a   1.000
_cell.length_b   1.000
_cell.length_c   1.000
_cell.angle_alpha   90.00
_cell.angle_beta   90.00
_cell.angle_gamma   90.00
#
_symmetry.space_group_name_H-M   'P 1'
#
loop_
_entity.id
_entity.type
_entity.pdbx_description
1 polymer ?
#
loop_
_entity_poly.entity_id
_entity_poly.type
_entity_poly.pdbx_seq_one_letter_code
_entity_poly.pdbx_strand_id
1 'polypeptide(L)'
;FADFAISEKIFASLRRHFPEDDFCSEESNPQDEIQQLEADFAWVLDPIDGTNNYALGMPIAAISLGLLQEGMPIYGVIYDSNRNVLVHGGPGFGVFQGKSRFLPKAGDSSETRPMSDFTFGTSFPMSDAQLDFIRPLLERFRVRAIGSSTLSVLYSAIGLFDGALDFKVKVWDIAAAAAIVEAVEKPFSFFSAPVFPLKQFHPRLPSC
;
A
#
# COMPACT_ATOMS: atom_id res chain seq x y z
N PHE A 1 20.28 -0.91 6.60
CA PHE A 1 20.41 -1.37 8.00
C PHE A 1 19.09 -1.25 8.79
N ALA A 2 18.33 -0.17 8.65
CA ALA A 2 17.08 0.01 9.38
C ALA A 2 16.01 -0.97 8.88
N ASP A 3 15.86 -1.09 7.58
CA ASP A 3 14.89 -1.92 6.88
C ASP A 3 14.99 -3.39 7.31
N PHE A 4 16.21 -3.94 7.25
CA PHE A 4 16.49 -5.31 7.69
C PHE A 4 16.18 -5.51 9.19
N ALA A 5 16.57 -4.55 10.04
CA ALA A 5 16.33 -4.65 11.48
C ALA A 5 14.85 -4.61 11.83
N ILE A 6 14.05 -3.82 11.10
CA ILE A 6 12.59 -3.76 11.25
C ILE A 6 11.96 -5.07 10.79
N SER A 7 12.34 -5.60 9.61
CA SER A 7 11.86 -6.88 9.08
C SER A 7 12.11 -8.01 10.06
N GLU A 8 13.36 -8.17 10.52
CA GLU A 8 13.73 -9.23 11.46
C GLU A 8 12.93 -9.16 12.76
N LYS A 9 12.77 -7.96 13.32
CA LYS A 9 12.03 -7.77 14.57
C LYS A 9 10.56 -8.12 14.43
N ILE A 10 9.91 -7.68 13.35
CA ILE A 10 8.49 -7.95 13.07
C ILE A 10 8.30 -9.45 12.83
N PHE A 11 9.06 -10.05 11.91
CA PHE A 11 8.93 -11.45 11.58
C PHE A 11 9.31 -12.39 12.73
N ALA A 12 10.32 -12.07 13.52
CA ALA A 12 10.62 -12.84 14.71
C ALA A 12 9.49 -12.83 15.74
N SER A 13 8.72 -11.76 15.81
CA SER A 13 7.52 -11.71 16.67
C SER A 13 6.37 -12.51 16.08
N LEU A 14 6.10 -12.38 14.77
CA LEU A 14 5.01 -13.09 14.11
C LEU A 14 5.24 -14.60 14.08
N ARG A 15 6.44 -15.06 13.70
CA ARG A 15 6.79 -16.51 13.66
C ARG A 15 6.60 -17.23 15.00
N ARG A 16 6.69 -16.53 16.13
CA ARG A 16 6.41 -17.14 17.45
C ARG A 16 4.93 -17.45 17.66
N HIS A 17 4.05 -16.72 16.98
CA HIS A 17 2.60 -16.88 17.12
C HIS A 17 1.97 -17.62 15.93
N PHE A 18 2.60 -17.51 14.76
CA PHE A 18 2.14 -18.03 13.49
C PHE A 18 3.27 -18.77 12.77
N PRO A 19 3.80 -19.88 13.34
CA PRO A 19 4.99 -20.55 12.81
C PRO A 19 4.76 -21.25 11.46
N GLU A 20 3.51 -21.56 11.13
CA GLU A 20 3.13 -22.26 9.89
C GLU A 20 2.84 -21.31 8.72
N ASP A 21 2.83 -19.99 8.95
CA ASP A 21 2.54 -19.02 7.91
C ASP A 21 3.77 -18.72 7.05
N ASP A 22 3.55 -18.30 5.81
CA ASP A 22 4.60 -17.77 4.94
C ASP A 22 4.97 -16.32 5.28
N PHE A 23 6.22 -15.95 5.05
CA PHE A 23 6.76 -14.62 5.35
C PHE A 23 7.55 -14.07 4.17
N CYS A 24 7.04 -13.01 3.56
CA CYS A 24 7.61 -12.35 2.39
C CYS A 24 7.92 -10.89 2.72
N SER A 25 9.15 -10.45 2.48
CA SER A 25 9.57 -9.05 2.69
C SER A 25 10.46 -8.59 1.55
N GLU A 26 10.48 -7.30 1.28
CA GLU A 26 11.45 -6.69 0.37
C GLU A 26 12.89 -7.08 0.74
N GLU A 27 13.24 -7.02 2.01
CA GLU A 27 14.58 -7.30 2.50
C GLU A 27 14.98 -8.79 2.46
N SER A 28 14.00 -9.69 2.52
CA SER A 28 14.25 -11.13 2.41
C SER A 28 14.37 -11.61 0.96
N ASN A 29 14.08 -10.73 -0.01
CA ASN A 29 14.08 -11.04 -1.43
C ASN A 29 14.84 -10.00 -2.27
N PRO A 30 16.13 -9.75 -2.00
CA PRO A 30 16.89 -8.69 -2.68
C PRO A 30 17.13 -8.95 -4.17
N GLN A 31 16.90 -10.18 -4.65
CA GLN A 31 17.06 -10.57 -6.05
C GLN A 31 15.74 -10.61 -6.82
N ASP A 32 14.64 -10.20 -6.19
CA ASP A 32 13.30 -10.27 -6.76
C ASP A 32 12.94 -11.69 -7.24
N GLU A 33 13.32 -12.72 -6.49
CA GLU A 33 13.03 -14.12 -6.83
C GLU A 33 11.56 -14.46 -6.57
N ILE A 34 11.03 -15.40 -7.38
CA ILE A 34 9.68 -15.90 -7.19
C ILE A 34 9.67 -16.86 -6.00
N GLN A 35 8.82 -16.61 -5.02
CA GLN A 35 8.59 -17.50 -3.89
C GLN A 35 7.22 -18.16 -4.02
N GLN A 36 7.15 -19.47 -3.84
CA GLN A 36 5.86 -20.16 -3.76
C GLN A 36 5.22 -19.86 -2.41
N LEU A 37 3.91 -19.63 -2.40
CA LEU A 37 3.13 -19.57 -1.17
C LEU A 37 2.62 -20.98 -0.89
N GLU A 38 3.11 -21.59 0.17
CA GLU A 38 2.79 -22.97 0.55
C GLU A 38 1.75 -23.03 1.67
N ALA A 39 1.73 -21.99 2.53
CA ALA A 39 0.78 -21.88 3.62
C ALA A 39 -0.53 -21.20 3.18
N ASP A 40 -1.62 -21.48 3.92
CA ASP A 40 -2.90 -20.80 3.73
C ASP A 40 -2.80 -19.30 4.01
N PHE A 41 -1.90 -18.91 4.92
CA PHE A 41 -1.66 -17.52 5.31
C PHE A 41 -0.25 -17.07 4.95
N ALA A 42 -0.13 -15.84 4.48
CA ALA A 42 1.15 -15.22 4.17
C ALA A 42 1.22 -13.78 4.68
N TRP A 43 2.31 -13.44 5.35
CA TRP A 43 2.62 -12.07 5.79
C TRP A 43 3.53 -11.41 4.77
N VAL A 44 3.11 -10.26 4.27
CA VAL A 44 3.84 -9.47 3.28
C VAL A 44 4.25 -8.14 3.90
N LEU A 45 5.54 -7.86 3.96
CA LEU A 45 6.09 -6.71 4.66
C LEU A 45 6.95 -5.84 3.75
N ASP A 46 6.64 -4.55 3.73
CA ASP A 46 7.60 -3.50 3.41
C ASP A 46 8.01 -2.81 4.72
N PRO A 47 9.26 -2.94 5.13
CA PRO A 47 9.73 -2.37 6.38
C PRO A 47 9.85 -0.85 6.33
N ILE A 48 10.14 -0.26 5.18
CA ILE A 48 10.20 1.20 4.98
C ILE A 48 9.81 1.55 3.53
N ASP A 49 8.51 1.61 3.24
CA ASP A 49 8.05 2.23 2.00
C ASP A 49 8.36 3.74 2.02
N GLY A 50 9.01 4.23 0.99
CA GLY A 50 9.56 5.57 0.94
C GLY A 50 11.01 5.66 1.46
N THR A 51 11.82 4.64 1.20
CA THR A 51 13.24 4.54 1.61
C THR A 51 14.07 5.79 1.27
N ASN A 52 13.84 6.40 0.10
CA ASN A 52 14.52 7.64 -0.28
C ASN A 52 14.14 8.80 0.64
N ASN A 53 12.88 8.95 0.99
CA ASN A 53 12.42 9.97 1.93
C ASN A 53 13.06 9.75 3.29
N TYR A 54 13.03 8.50 3.78
CA TYR A 54 13.65 8.13 5.04
C TYR A 54 15.15 8.46 5.06
N ALA A 55 15.89 8.13 4.01
CA ALA A 55 17.32 8.40 3.88
C ALA A 55 17.63 9.91 3.88
N LEU A 56 16.74 10.74 3.36
CA LEU A 56 16.83 12.20 3.36
C LEU A 56 16.35 12.83 4.68
N GLY A 57 15.88 12.04 5.65
CA GLY A 57 15.30 12.56 6.90
C GLY A 57 13.92 13.18 6.74
N MET A 58 13.23 12.92 5.64
CA MET A 58 11.85 13.34 5.44
C MET A 58 10.91 12.39 6.19
N PRO A 59 9.91 12.89 6.93
CA PRO A 59 9.03 12.04 7.73
C PRO A 59 7.91 11.35 6.90
N ILE A 60 8.09 11.20 5.60
CA ILE A 60 7.10 10.61 4.69
C ILE A 60 7.57 9.21 4.31
N ALA A 61 7.32 8.27 5.20
CA ALA A 61 7.60 6.85 5.02
C ALA A 61 6.56 6.02 5.76
N ALA A 62 6.43 4.75 5.41
CA ALA A 62 5.49 3.83 6.07
C ALA A 62 6.15 2.49 6.37
N ILE A 63 5.65 1.80 7.41
CA ILE A 63 5.80 0.36 7.55
C ILE A 63 4.49 -0.26 7.06
N SER A 64 4.56 -1.17 6.10
CA SER A 64 3.39 -1.80 5.48
C SER A 64 3.42 -3.31 5.72
N LEU A 65 2.44 -3.83 6.47
CA LEU A 65 2.30 -5.25 6.76
C LEU A 65 0.92 -5.74 6.33
N GLY A 66 0.88 -6.57 5.29
CA GLY A 66 -0.33 -7.24 4.81
C GLY A 66 -0.40 -8.68 5.28
N LEU A 67 -1.60 -9.13 5.66
CA LEU A 67 -1.92 -10.54 5.83
C LEU A 67 -2.78 -11.00 4.65
N LEU A 68 -2.31 -12.04 3.98
CA LEU A 68 -3.06 -12.70 2.91
C LEU A 68 -3.60 -14.04 3.42
N GLN A 69 -4.78 -14.42 2.94
CA GLN A 69 -5.32 -15.77 3.05
C GLN A 69 -5.56 -16.30 1.65
N GLU A 70 -4.98 -17.46 1.33
CA GLU A 70 -5.05 -18.06 -0.02
C GLU A 70 -4.68 -17.03 -1.12
N GLY A 71 -3.70 -16.19 -0.82
CA GLY A 71 -3.22 -15.13 -1.71
C GLY A 71 -4.05 -13.86 -1.78
N MET A 72 -5.19 -13.77 -1.07
CA MET A 72 -6.04 -12.58 -1.00
C MET A 72 -5.70 -11.73 0.22
N PRO A 73 -5.50 -10.40 0.07
CA PRO A 73 -5.31 -9.50 1.20
C PRO A 73 -6.56 -9.46 2.08
N ILE A 74 -6.44 -9.93 3.33
CA ILE A 74 -7.56 -9.95 4.29
C ILE A 74 -7.39 -8.95 5.43
N TYR A 75 -6.16 -8.51 5.70
CA TYR A 75 -5.89 -7.51 6.73
C TYR A 75 -4.63 -6.72 6.41
N GLY A 76 -4.66 -5.43 6.66
CA GLY A 76 -3.54 -4.53 6.49
C GLY A 76 -3.23 -3.76 7.76
N VAL A 77 -1.94 -3.55 8.02
CA VAL A 77 -1.43 -2.72 9.12
C VAL A 77 -0.40 -1.78 8.51
N ILE A 78 -0.66 -0.47 8.56
CA ILE A 78 0.23 0.55 8.01
C ILE A 78 0.54 1.56 9.12
N TYR A 79 1.83 1.72 9.43
CA TYR A 79 2.29 2.81 10.27
C TYR A 79 2.72 3.98 9.38
N ASP A 80 2.00 5.08 9.49
CA ASP A 80 2.28 6.36 8.81
C ASP A 80 3.20 7.20 9.69
N SER A 81 4.47 7.29 9.34
CA SER A 81 5.47 8.03 10.11
C SER A 81 5.23 9.54 10.11
N ASN A 82 4.68 10.09 9.03
CA ASN A 82 4.37 11.50 8.90
C ASN A 82 3.29 11.97 9.89
N ARG A 83 2.27 11.15 10.07
CA ARG A 83 1.15 11.44 10.97
C ARG A 83 1.33 10.80 12.34
N ASN A 84 2.35 9.96 12.53
CA ASN A 84 2.58 9.15 13.73
C ASN A 84 1.33 8.36 14.14
N VAL A 85 0.75 7.66 13.18
CA VAL A 85 -0.49 6.91 13.37
C VAL A 85 -0.40 5.53 12.77
N LEU A 86 -0.95 4.55 13.48
CA LEU A 86 -1.16 3.20 12.97
C LEU A 86 -2.57 3.13 12.37
N VAL A 87 -2.67 2.80 11.08
CA VAL A 87 -3.93 2.51 10.41
C VAL A 87 -3.96 1.01 10.13
N HIS A 88 -5.04 0.35 10.50
CA HIS A 88 -5.17 -1.08 10.28
C HIS A 88 -6.62 -1.48 10.03
N GLY A 89 -6.83 -2.60 9.33
CA GLY A 89 -8.15 -3.09 9.02
C GLY A 89 -8.18 -4.04 7.83
N GLY A 90 -9.38 -4.50 7.50
CA GLY A 90 -9.60 -5.41 6.37
C GLY A 90 -11.09 -5.67 6.15
N PRO A 91 -11.44 -6.38 5.06
CA PRO A 91 -12.82 -6.73 4.73
C PRO A 91 -13.52 -7.43 5.89
N GLY A 92 -14.72 -6.97 6.25
CA GLY A 92 -15.48 -7.51 7.38
C GLY A 92 -15.04 -7.04 8.78
N PHE A 93 -13.81 -6.53 8.94
CA PHE A 93 -13.30 -6.00 10.21
C PHE A 93 -13.50 -4.49 10.35
N GLY A 94 -13.58 -3.80 9.23
CA GLY A 94 -13.54 -2.34 9.17
C GLY A 94 -12.11 -1.80 9.31
N VAL A 95 -11.98 -0.47 9.40
CA VAL A 95 -10.69 0.22 9.49
C VAL A 95 -10.59 0.97 10.80
N PHE A 96 -9.39 1.02 11.36
CA PHE A 96 -9.07 1.71 12.62
C PHE A 96 -7.87 2.62 12.43
N GLN A 97 -7.89 3.76 13.15
CA GLN A 97 -6.72 4.62 13.36
C GLN A 97 -6.33 4.53 14.83
N GLY A 98 -5.24 3.86 15.14
CA GLY A 98 -4.91 3.45 16.49
C GLY A 98 -6.02 2.57 17.07
N LYS A 99 -6.65 3.00 18.16
CA LYS A 99 -7.77 2.27 18.80
C LYS A 99 -9.15 2.75 18.35
N SER A 100 -9.23 3.81 17.56
CA SER A 100 -10.50 4.40 17.15
C SER A 100 -10.93 3.85 15.80
N ARG A 101 -12.19 3.43 15.70
CA ARG A 101 -12.76 3.01 14.42
C ARG A 101 -12.79 4.19 13.47
N PHE A 102 -12.21 3.99 12.29
CA PHE A 102 -12.31 4.95 11.21
C PHE A 102 -13.67 4.79 10.53
N LEU A 103 -14.39 5.90 10.46
CA LEU A 103 -15.61 5.99 9.66
C LEU A 103 -15.29 6.88 8.46
N PRO A 104 -15.38 6.35 7.23
CA PRO A 104 -15.27 7.20 6.05
C PRO A 104 -16.26 8.36 6.21
N LYS A 105 -15.81 9.59 5.98
CA LYS A 105 -16.76 10.71 5.90
C LYS A 105 -17.78 10.32 4.84
N ALA A 106 -19.06 10.28 5.22
CA ALA A 106 -20.15 10.17 4.26
C ALA A 106 -19.89 11.26 3.21
N GLY A 107 -19.75 10.86 1.95
CA GLY A 107 -19.18 11.72 0.93
C GLY A 107 -19.80 13.10 0.95
N ASP A 108 -18.99 14.12 1.10
CA ASP A 108 -19.34 15.41 0.50
C ASP A 108 -19.61 15.05 -0.95
N SER A 109 -20.88 15.16 -1.34
CA SER A 109 -21.32 14.81 -2.67
C SER A 109 -20.36 15.51 -3.65
N SER A 110 -19.59 14.74 -4.39
CA SER A 110 -18.59 15.23 -5.36
C SER A 110 -19.20 16.20 -6.39
N GLU A 111 -20.52 16.30 -6.41
CA GLU A 111 -21.30 17.13 -7.32
C GLU A 111 -21.11 18.64 -7.14
N THR A 112 -20.60 19.10 -5.99
CA THR A 112 -20.42 20.53 -5.70
C THR A 112 -18.98 20.99 -5.65
N ARG A 113 -17.99 20.05 -5.65
CA ARG A 113 -16.58 20.38 -5.52
C ARG A 113 -15.93 20.54 -6.90
N PRO A 114 -15.26 21.69 -7.18
CA PRO A 114 -14.55 21.87 -8.44
C PRO A 114 -13.48 20.79 -8.65
N MET A 115 -13.31 20.34 -9.88
CA MET A 115 -12.29 19.32 -10.21
C MET A 115 -10.87 19.78 -9.82
N SER A 116 -10.59 21.07 -9.88
CA SER A 116 -9.31 21.66 -9.45
C SER A 116 -8.99 21.46 -7.96
N ASP A 117 -9.96 21.09 -7.15
CA ASP A 117 -9.80 20.86 -5.72
C ASP A 117 -9.54 19.39 -5.37
N PHE A 118 -9.69 18.49 -6.34
CA PHE A 118 -9.37 17.09 -6.16
C PHE A 118 -7.85 16.89 -6.09
N THR A 119 -7.43 16.11 -5.12
CA THR A 119 -6.01 15.77 -4.90
C THR A 119 -5.76 14.33 -5.29
N PHE A 120 -4.74 14.12 -6.11
CA PHE A 120 -4.37 12.81 -6.64
C PHE A 120 -2.92 12.46 -6.29
N GLY A 121 -2.71 11.26 -5.71
CA GLY A 121 -1.40 10.73 -5.39
C GLY A 121 -0.79 9.99 -6.59
N THR A 122 0.51 10.17 -6.83
CA THR A 122 1.27 9.39 -7.84
C THR A 122 2.74 9.31 -7.46
N SER A 123 3.51 8.49 -8.18
CA SER A 123 4.95 8.32 -7.97
C SER A 123 5.76 8.66 -9.22
N PHE A 124 7.01 9.03 -9.03
CA PHE A 124 8.02 9.28 -10.05
C PHE A 124 9.28 8.42 -9.78
N PRO A 125 10.14 8.19 -10.79
CA PRO A 125 10.08 8.66 -12.19
C PRO A 125 9.10 7.85 -13.05
N MET A 126 8.60 8.49 -14.11
CA MET A 126 7.72 7.90 -15.11
C MET A 126 8.37 7.87 -16.48
N SER A 127 7.99 6.91 -17.33
CA SER A 127 8.31 6.94 -18.76
C SER A 127 7.45 7.96 -19.52
N ASP A 128 7.84 8.31 -20.74
CA ASP A 128 7.05 9.22 -21.58
C ASP A 128 5.62 8.71 -21.79
N ALA A 129 5.45 7.41 -22.03
CA ALA A 129 4.13 6.78 -22.19
C ALA A 129 3.27 6.89 -20.92
N GLN A 130 3.86 6.73 -19.73
CA GLN A 130 3.17 6.91 -18.46
C GLN A 130 2.81 8.39 -18.22
N LEU A 131 3.71 9.31 -18.55
CA LEU A 131 3.45 10.74 -18.49
C LEU A 131 2.31 11.16 -19.43
N ASP A 132 2.30 10.65 -20.65
CA ASP A 132 1.22 10.92 -21.60
C ASP A 132 -0.12 10.36 -21.11
N PHE A 133 -0.11 9.17 -20.50
CA PHE A 133 -1.31 8.58 -19.92
C PHE A 133 -1.90 9.43 -18.78
N ILE A 134 -1.06 9.96 -17.87
CA ILE A 134 -1.55 10.76 -16.74
C ILE A 134 -1.71 12.26 -17.05
N ARG A 135 -1.24 12.74 -18.19
CA ARG A 135 -1.30 14.17 -18.57
C ARG A 135 -2.69 14.80 -18.34
N PRO A 136 -3.81 14.16 -18.72
CA PRO A 136 -5.14 14.74 -18.46
C PRO A 136 -5.46 14.90 -16.97
N LEU A 137 -4.84 14.09 -16.09
CA LEU A 137 -5.00 14.21 -14.65
C LEU A 137 -4.14 15.37 -14.12
N LEU A 138 -2.89 15.50 -14.62
CA LEU A 138 -1.97 16.58 -14.24
C LEU A 138 -2.54 17.98 -14.58
N GLU A 139 -3.31 18.08 -15.66
CA GLU A 139 -3.92 19.34 -16.09
C GLU A 139 -5.15 19.74 -15.29
N ARG A 140 -5.80 18.76 -14.62
CA ARG A 140 -7.12 18.97 -14.00
C ARG A 140 -7.09 18.89 -12.47
N PHE A 141 -6.16 18.15 -11.90
CA PHE A 141 -6.14 17.82 -10.48
C PHE A 141 -4.88 18.34 -9.78
N ARG A 142 -4.95 18.49 -8.47
CA ARG A 142 -3.79 18.76 -7.63
C ARG A 142 -3.02 17.45 -7.41
N VAL A 143 -1.88 17.31 -8.06
CA VAL A 143 -1.09 16.10 -7.94
C VAL A 143 -0.10 16.18 -6.79
N ARG A 144 0.09 15.07 -6.09
CA ARG A 144 1.06 14.88 -5.02
C ARG A 144 1.94 13.67 -5.32
N ALA A 145 3.25 13.91 -5.46
CA ALA A 145 4.26 12.86 -5.54
C ALA A 145 4.98 12.80 -4.20
N ILE A 146 4.45 12.02 -3.27
CA ILE A 146 4.94 11.99 -1.89
C ILE A 146 6.06 10.99 -1.65
N GLY A 147 6.42 10.17 -2.66
CA GLY A 147 7.54 9.24 -2.58
C GLY A 147 7.29 8.01 -1.70
N SER A 148 6.03 7.66 -1.47
CA SER A 148 5.55 6.46 -0.78
C SER A 148 4.28 6.00 -1.45
N SER A 149 4.31 4.81 -2.04
CA SER A 149 3.16 4.21 -2.74
C SER A 149 2.12 3.74 -1.74
N THR A 150 2.55 3.11 -0.66
CA THR A 150 1.68 2.70 0.46
C THR A 150 0.90 3.88 1.02
N LEU A 151 1.56 5.01 1.31
CA LEU A 151 0.88 6.19 1.84
C LEU A 151 -0.05 6.85 0.82
N SER A 152 0.31 6.84 -0.46
CA SER A 152 -0.57 7.39 -1.51
C SER A 152 -1.90 6.62 -1.59
N VAL A 153 -1.84 5.29 -1.56
CA VAL A 153 -3.03 4.42 -1.55
C VAL A 153 -3.78 4.56 -0.22
N LEU A 154 -3.08 4.53 0.92
CA LEU A 154 -3.69 4.72 2.24
C LEU A 154 -4.43 6.05 2.33
N TYR A 155 -3.81 7.15 1.88
CA TYR A 155 -4.42 8.48 1.93
C TYR A 155 -5.66 8.57 1.04
N SER A 156 -5.66 7.83 -0.07
CA SER A 156 -6.86 7.68 -0.89
C SER A 156 -7.94 6.88 -0.14
N ALA A 157 -7.57 5.78 0.53
CA ALA A 157 -8.51 4.97 1.31
C ALA A 157 -9.20 5.77 2.41
N ILE A 158 -8.43 6.56 3.17
CA ILE A 158 -8.97 7.34 4.30
C ILE A 158 -9.47 8.74 3.92
N GLY A 159 -9.48 9.10 2.63
CA GLY A 159 -10.08 10.35 2.12
C GLY A 159 -9.23 11.60 2.32
N LEU A 160 -7.92 11.48 2.50
CA LEU A 160 -6.97 12.60 2.43
C LEU A 160 -6.63 12.96 0.98
N PHE A 161 -6.58 11.95 0.09
CA PHE A 161 -6.56 12.09 -1.34
C PHE A 161 -7.87 11.59 -1.93
N ASP A 162 -8.24 12.11 -3.09
CA ASP A 162 -9.43 11.68 -3.82
C ASP A 162 -9.15 10.43 -4.65
N GLY A 163 -7.88 10.17 -4.98
CA GLY A 163 -7.41 8.99 -5.68
C GLY A 163 -5.90 8.86 -5.62
N ALA A 164 -5.41 7.71 -6.04
CA ALA A 164 -3.99 7.45 -6.24
C ALA A 164 -3.79 6.58 -7.47
N LEU A 165 -2.68 6.78 -8.15
CA LEU A 165 -2.26 6.00 -9.32
C LEU A 165 -0.75 5.81 -9.27
N ASP A 166 -0.31 4.56 -9.39
CA ASP A 166 1.08 4.23 -9.39
C ASP A 166 1.40 3.18 -10.48
N PHE A 167 2.58 3.31 -11.09
CA PHE A 167 3.01 2.42 -12.17
C PHE A 167 4.13 1.46 -11.77
N LYS A 168 4.74 1.66 -10.61
CA LYS A 168 5.96 0.96 -10.21
C LYS A 168 5.85 0.39 -8.79
N VAL A 169 4.71 -0.17 -8.48
CA VAL A 169 4.48 -0.78 -7.17
C VAL A 169 4.91 -2.24 -7.17
N LYS A 170 5.38 -2.68 -6.03
CA LYS A 170 5.62 -4.07 -5.71
C LYS A 170 4.49 -4.60 -4.82
N VAL A 171 4.43 -5.90 -4.63
CA VAL A 171 3.36 -6.53 -3.83
C VAL A 171 3.34 -6.00 -2.40
N TRP A 172 4.50 -5.79 -1.78
CA TRP A 172 4.61 -5.30 -0.41
C TRP A 172 4.16 -3.84 -0.24
N ASP A 173 4.26 -3.02 -1.30
CA ASP A 173 3.77 -1.63 -1.27
C ASP A 173 2.24 -1.57 -1.16
N ILE A 174 1.54 -2.59 -1.69
CA ILE A 174 0.09 -2.52 -1.89
C ILE A 174 -0.73 -3.56 -1.10
N ALA A 175 -0.13 -4.66 -0.63
CA ALA A 175 -0.89 -5.74 0.00
C ALA A 175 -1.71 -5.26 1.22
N ALA A 176 -1.08 -4.52 2.14
CA ALA A 176 -1.76 -3.95 3.29
C ALA A 176 -2.81 -2.89 2.90
N ALA A 177 -2.42 -2.00 1.97
CA ALA A 177 -3.31 -0.93 1.53
C ALA A 177 -4.52 -1.46 0.77
N ALA A 178 -4.39 -2.54 -0.01
CA ALA A 178 -5.50 -3.18 -0.73
C ALA A 178 -6.59 -3.69 0.24
N ALA A 179 -6.19 -4.38 1.33
CA ALA A 179 -7.14 -4.82 2.35
C ALA A 179 -7.88 -3.64 3.02
N ILE A 180 -7.18 -2.53 3.26
CA ILE A 180 -7.78 -1.32 3.86
C ILE A 180 -8.73 -0.64 2.86
N VAL A 181 -8.36 -0.54 1.57
CA VAL A 181 -9.20 0.05 0.52
C VAL A 181 -10.50 -0.74 0.37
N GLU A 182 -10.41 -2.07 0.35
CA GLU A 182 -11.58 -2.94 0.28
C GLU A 182 -12.47 -2.78 1.51
N ALA A 183 -11.89 -2.67 2.71
CA ALA A 183 -12.64 -2.48 3.95
C ALA A 183 -13.41 -1.15 4.02
N VAL A 184 -13.04 -0.15 3.24
CA VAL A 184 -13.77 1.12 3.09
C VAL A 184 -14.61 1.18 1.82
N GLU A 185 -14.74 0.06 1.11
CA GLU A 185 -15.57 -0.11 -0.10
C GLU A 185 -15.20 0.88 -1.24
N LYS A 186 -13.92 1.26 -1.34
CA LYS A 186 -13.44 2.10 -2.43
C LYS A 186 -12.96 1.26 -3.61
N PRO A 187 -13.09 1.75 -4.85
CA PRO A 187 -12.60 1.03 -6.01
C PRO A 187 -11.07 0.90 -5.97
N PHE A 188 -10.59 -0.31 -6.25
CA PHE A 188 -9.18 -0.63 -6.41
C PHE A 188 -9.02 -1.56 -7.61
N SER A 189 -8.12 -1.22 -8.52
CA SER A 189 -7.93 -2.00 -9.74
C SER A 189 -6.50 -1.91 -10.27
N PHE A 190 -6.14 -2.88 -11.09
CA PHE A 190 -4.87 -2.94 -11.82
C PHE A 190 -5.13 -2.70 -13.31
N PHE A 191 -4.17 -2.09 -14.00
CA PHE A 191 -4.33 -1.75 -15.41
C PHE A 191 -4.30 -2.98 -16.35
N SER A 192 -3.49 -4.00 -16.02
CA SER A 192 -3.29 -5.14 -16.91
C SER A 192 -4.13 -6.34 -16.52
N ALA A 193 -3.87 -6.90 -15.36
CA ALA A 193 -4.56 -8.09 -14.85
C ALA A 193 -4.69 -7.99 -13.33
N PRO A 194 -5.69 -8.63 -12.72
CA PRO A 194 -5.77 -8.72 -11.28
C PRO A 194 -4.50 -9.35 -10.71
N VAL A 195 -3.91 -8.71 -9.70
CA VAL A 195 -2.74 -9.24 -8.98
C VAL A 195 -3.16 -10.27 -7.94
N PHE A 196 -4.27 -10.02 -7.29
CA PHE A 196 -4.82 -10.91 -6.28
C PHE A 196 -5.91 -11.82 -6.86
N PRO A 197 -6.02 -13.08 -6.42
CA PRO A 197 -5.18 -13.74 -5.42
C PRO A 197 -3.78 -14.08 -5.94
N LEU A 198 -2.77 -13.91 -5.09
CA LEU A 198 -1.41 -14.33 -5.40
C LEU A 198 -1.32 -15.86 -5.32
N LYS A 199 -0.90 -16.50 -6.41
CA LYS A 199 -0.57 -17.93 -6.42
C LYS A 199 0.88 -18.20 -6.04
N GLN A 200 1.71 -17.21 -6.29
CA GLN A 200 3.12 -17.19 -5.96
C GLN A 200 3.50 -15.74 -5.64
N PHE A 201 4.43 -15.56 -4.75
CA PHE A 201 4.95 -14.25 -4.46
C PHE A 201 5.96 -13.86 -5.54
N HIS A 202 5.56 -12.92 -6.37
CA HIS A 202 6.45 -12.27 -7.32
C HIS A 202 6.54 -10.80 -6.90
N PRO A 203 7.74 -10.33 -6.51
CA PRO A 203 7.87 -8.97 -5.98
C PRO A 203 7.46 -7.90 -6.98
N ARG A 204 7.80 -8.09 -8.26
CA ARG A 204 7.37 -7.17 -9.31
C ARG A 204 5.99 -7.57 -9.79
N LEU A 205 5.06 -6.65 -9.68
CA LEU A 205 3.77 -6.79 -10.32
C LEU A 205 3.96 -6.83 -11.85
N PRO A 206 3.11 -7.57 -12.58
CA PRO A 206 3.16 -7.53 -14.04
C PRO A 206 3.11 -6.08 -14.50
N SER A 207 4.11 -5.68 -15.27
CA SER A 207 4.18 -4.32 -15.84
C SER A 207 2.93 -4.04 -16.66
N CYS A 208 2.26 -2.99 -16.34
CA CYS A 208 1.19 -2.40 -17.15
C CYS A 208 1.79 -1.75 -18.39
#